data_04436b757e9834e7c6eb0e3c9001ebfd
#
_entry.id   04436b757e9834e7c6eb0e3c9001ebfd
#
_cell.length_a   1.000
_cell.length_b   1.000
_cell.length_c   1.000
_cell.angle_alpha   90.00
_cell.angle_beta   90.00
_cell.angle_gamma   90.00
#
_symmetry.space_group_name_H-M   'P 1'
#
loop_
_entity.id
_entity.type
_entity.pdbx_description
1 polymer ?
#
loop_
_entity_poly.entity_id
_entity_poly.type
_entity_poly.pdbx_seq_one_letter_code
_entity_poly.pdbx_strand_id
1 'polypeptide(L)'
;MEQSIWKRAATPSFWQGYVPWYQQWMAYSHYHDGIIKTITSIARPPWRVLDIGAGNGVLSRPLVQMGCEVTALEPSSAMRDLLEQEAAYQCDGMHIDERSWEAIRCEALCGYDLILACNSLHLTQIGFLPALAKIFASEPKRVVVVTEFFSSEIRIPVRSGNYRMAYARIEEVESSYGYHSRDEAVEHWSANTGRHPGLWEKAEIKSKLVRRGDHWWMADSALVGLFCWKAFQ
;
A
#
# COMPACT_ATOMS: atom_id res chain seq x y z
N MET A 1 -17.97 12.54 -11.89
CA MET A 1 -17.04 11.78 -11.02
C MET A 1 -15.94 12.74 -10.66
N GLU A 2 -16.03 13.37 -9.50
CA GLU A 2 -14.93 14.18 -8.98
C GLU A 2 -13.76 13.23 -8.71
N GLN A 3 -12.66 13.46 -9.44
CA GLN A 3 -11.40 12.83 -9.12
C GLN A 3 -11.11 13.20 -7.65
N SER A 4 -10.91 12.18 -6.83
CA SER A 4 -10.45 12.38 -5.45
C SER A 4 -9.32 13.39 -5.47
N ILE A 5 -9.50 14.53 -4.83
CA ILE A 5 -8.55 15.67 -4.76
C ILE A 5 -7.20 15.23 -4.12
N TRP A 6 -7.11 13.99 -3.67
CA TRP A 6 -6.11 13.43 -2.79
C TRP A 6 -4.96 12.68 -3.48
N LYS A 7 -4.83 12.69 -4.82
CA LYS A 7 -3.86 11.79 -5.48
C LYS A 7 -2.80 12.52 -6.28
N ARG A 8 -1.74 12.85 -5.59
CA ARG A 8 -0.43 13.12 -6.17
C ARG A 8 0.31 11.78 -6.34
N ALA A 9 1.06 11.62 -7.45
CA ALA A 9 1.95 10.47 -7.61
C ALA A 9 2.91 10.44 -6.40
N ALA A 10 2.80 9.43 -5.55
CA ALA A 10 3.62 9.31 -4.37
C ALA A 10 5.05 8.94 -4.78
N THR A 11 5.94 9.91 -4.77
CA THR A 11 7.40 9.71 -4.94
C THR A 11 8.04 9.47 -3.56
N PRO A 12 9.25 8.89 -3.48
CA PRO A 12 9.96 8.77 -2.20
C PRO A 12 10.06 10.10 -1.44
N SER A 13 10.27 11.22 -2.15
CA SER A 13 10.33 12.57 -1.55
C SER A 13 8.96 13.08 -1.06
N PHE A 14 7.87 12.65 -1.65
CA PHE A 14 6.52 12.97 -1.19
C PHE A 14 6.31 12.45 0.25
N TRP A 15 6.75 11.25 0.53
CA TRP A 15 6.57 10.60 1.84
C TRP A 15 7.29 11.32 2.97
N GLN A 16 8.40 12.05 2.70
CA GLN A 16 9.09 12.85 3.73
C GLN A 16 8.17 13.85 4.42
N GLY A 17 7.25 14.45 3.69
CA GLY A 17 6.26 15.41 4.25
C GLY A 17 4.91 14.77 4.60
N TYR A 18 4.64 13.54 4.14
CA TYR A 18 3.33 12.92 4.24
C TYR A 18 3.22 11.84 5.32
N VAL A 19 4.34 11.32 5.83
CA VAL A 19 4.36 10.28 6.88
C VAL A 19 3.46 10.60 8.09
N PRO A 20 3.43 11.82 8.66
CA PRO A 20 2.55 12.12 9.80
C PRO A 20 1.07 11.90 9.49
N TRP A 21 0.64 12.28 8.28
CA TRP A 21 -0.75 12.09 7.83
C TRP A 21 -1.07 10.63 7.58
N TYR A 22 -0.12 9.87 7.04
CA TYR A 22 -0.26 8.44 6.87
C TYR A 22 -0.39 7.72 8.23
N GLN A 23 0.46 8.07 9.22
CA GLN A 23 0.36 7.53 10.58
C GLN A 23 -0.98 7.86 11.24
N GLN A 24 -1.45 9.10 11.10
CA GLN A 24 -2.74 9.52 11.60
C GLN A 24 -3.89 8.73 10.96
N TRP A 25 -3.84 8.53 9.64
CA TRP A 25 -4.81 7.70 8.94
C TRP A 25 -4.76 6.25 9.44
N MET A 26 -3.59 5.66 9.57
CA MET A 26 -3.40 4.31 10.07
C MET A 26 -3.93 4.10 11.50
N ALA A 27 -3.87 5.12 12.35
CA ALA A 27 -4.35 5.05 13.73
C ALA A 27 -5.88 4.86 13.83
N TYR A 28 -6.61 5.25 12.81
CA TYR A 28 -8.07 5.19 12.79
C TYR A 28 -8.64 4.28 11.70
N SER A 29 -7.82 3.86 10.74
CA SER A 29 -8.27 3.12 9.57
C SER A 29 -8.27 1.62 9.79
N HIS A 30 -9.32 0.95 9.34
CA HIS A 30 -9.46 -0.50 9.22
C HIS A 30 -9.18 -1.00 7.79
N TYR A 31 -8.60 -0.15 6.96
CA TYR A 31 -8.35 -0.41 5.55
C TYR A 31 -7.60 -1.73 5.29
N HIS A 32 -6.61 -2.03 6.11
CA HIS A 32 -5.76 -3.20 5.92
C HIS A 32 -6.27 -4.49 6.56
N ASP A 33 -7.31 -4.46 7.42
CA ASP A 33 -7.74 -5.63 8.20
C ASP A 33 -8.13 -6.82 7.31
N GLY A 34 -8.97 -6.58 6.30
CA GLY A 34 -9.39 -7.61 5.35
C GLY A 34 -8.24 -8.11 4.45
N ILE A 35 -7.31 -7.21 4.12
CA ILE A 35 -6.12 -7.51 3.32
C ILE A 35 -5.19 -8.43 4.13
N ILE A 36 -4.85 -8.05 5.36
CA ILE A 36 -4.02 -8.83 6.29
C ILE A 36 -4.61 -10.23 6.47
N LYS A 37 -5.91 -10.33 6.78
CA LYS A 37 -6.60 -11.61 6.94
C LYS A 37 -6.46 -12.50 5.70
N THR A 38 -6.59 -11.92 4.52
CA THR A 38 -6.48 -12.67 3.27
C THR A 38 -5.05 -13.12 3.01
N ILE A 39 -4.06 -12.23 3.14
CA ILE A 39 -2.65 -12.54 2.88
C ILE A 39 -2.14 -13.61 3.86
N THR A 40 -2.46 -13.49 5.15
CA THR A 40 -2.08 -14.47 6.17
C THR A 40 -2.74 -15.83 5.95
N SER A 41 -3.94 -15.87 5.35
CA SER A 41 -4.57 -17.15 4.96
C SER A 41 -3.89 -17.84 3.77
N ILE A 42 -3.19 -17.09 2.93
CA ILE A 42 -2.49 -17.57 1.73
C ILE A 42 -1.05 -18.01 2.07
N ALA A 43 -0.35 -17.23 2.87
CA ALA A 43 1.03 -17.47 3.26
C ALA A 43 1.18 -18.78 4.05
N ARG A 44 2.36 -19.39 3.95
CA ARG A 44 2.70 -20.66 4.66
C ARG A 44 4.11 -20.55 5.21
N PRO A 45 4.32 -20.61 6.53
CA PRO A 45 5.68 -20.69 7.07
C PRO A 45 6.39 -21.98 6.59
N PRO A 46 7.68 -21.94 6.34
CA PRO A 46 8.61 -20.81 6.44
C PRO A 46 8.84 -20.12 5.07
N TRP A 47 7.78 -19.70 4.40
CA TRP A 47 7.90 -19.07 3.08
C TRP A 47 8.78 -17.82 3.11
N ARG A 48 9.57 -17.68 2.02
CA ARG A 48 10.27 -16.43 1.69
C ARG A 48 9.31 -15.49 0.98
N VAL A 49 9.11 -14.32 1.55
CA VAL A 49 8.15 -13.32 1.07
C VAL A 49 8.86 -12.04 0.68
N LEU A 50 8.54 -11.49 -0.48
CA LEU A 50 8.93 -10.13 -0.88
C LEU A 50 7.69 -9.23 -0.82
N ASP A 51 7.78 -8.14 -0.04
CA ASP A 51 6.76 -7.09 0.03
C ASP A 51 7.27 -5.85 -0.73
N ILE A 52 6.66 -5.54 -1.87
CA ILE A 52 7.09 -4.45 -2.77
C ILE A 52 6.39 -3.15 -2.38
N GLY A 53 7.18 -2.16 -1.94
CA GLY A 53 6.66 -0.90 -1.38
C GLY A 53 6.00 -1.15 -0.04
N ALA A 54 6.76 -1.75 0.88
CA ALA A 54 6.27 -2.24 2.17
C ALA A 54 5.73 -1.15 3.10
N GLY A 55 6.07 0.11 2.83
CA GLY A 55 5.63 1.25 3.63
C GLY A 55 6.06 1.12 5.09
N ASN A 56 5.11 1.22 6.02
CA ASN A 56 5.36 1.00 7.45
C ASN A 56 5.37 -0.49 7.87
N GLY A 57 5.32 -1.42 6.93
CA GLY A 57 5.34 -2.86 7.19
C GLY A 57 4.02 -3.43 7.71
N VAL A 58 2.91 -2.76 7.50
CA VAL A 58 1.58 -3.21 7.95
C VAL A 58 1.22 -4.61 7.47
N LEU A 59 1.70 -5.02 6.29
CA LEU A 59 1.51 -6.36 5.75
C LEU A 59 2.69 -7.29 6.06
N SER A 60 3.91 -6.76 6.10
CA SER A 60 5.13 -7.52 6.39
C SER A 60 5.14 -8.10 7.80
N ARG A 61 4.77 -7.29 8.81
CA ARG A 61 4.81 -7.70 10.23
C ARG A 61 3.96 -8.95 10.54
N PRO A 62 2.69 -9.04 10.15
CA PRO A 62 1.90 -10.24 10.37
C PRO A 62 2.50 -11.50 9.74
N LEU A 63 3.18 -11.37 8.59
CA LEU A 63 3.85 -12.50 7.92
C LEU A 63 5.10 -12.97 8.69
N VAL A 64 5.89 -12.02 9.22
CA VAL A 64 7.02 -12.35 10.11
C VAL A 64 6.52 -13.06 11.37
N GLN A 65 5.47 -12.54 12.00
CA GLN A 65 4.86 -13.14 13.20
C GLN A 65 4.33 -14.55 12.96
N MET A 66 3.95 -14.87 11.72
CA MET A 66 3.59 -16.23 11.33
C MET A 66 4.79 -17.16 11.16
N GLY A 67 6.02 -16.65 11.11
CA GLY A 67 7.24 -17.40 10.84
C GLY A 67 7.66 -17.44 9.36
N CYS A 68 7.24 -16.48 8.54
CA CYS A 68 7.78 -16.27 7.20
C CYS A 68 9.08 -15.42 7.27
N GLU A 69 9.96 -15.65 6.30
CA GLU A 69 11.14 -14.81 6.06
C GLU A 69 10.75 -13.67 5.12
N VAL A 70 10.67 -12.44 5.61
CA VAL A 70 10.16 -11.30 4.83
C VAL A 70 11.27 -10.37 4.42
N THR A 71 11.34 -10.06 3.12
CA THR A 71 12.08 -8.91 2.60
C THR A 71 11.09 -7.77 2.32
N ALA A 72 11.21 -6.69 3.07
CA ALA A 72 10.43 -5.47 2.91
C ALA A 72 11.20 -4.50 2.00
N LEU A 73 10.75 -4.35 0.75
CA LEU A 73 11.34 -3.43 -0.21
C LEU A 73 10.66 -2.07 -0.09
N GLU A 74 11.38 -1.05 0.41
CA GLU A 74 10.84 0.29 0.58
C GLU A 74 11.86 1.37 0.22
N PRO A 75 11.67 2.11 -0.89
CA PRO A 75 12.64 3.11 -1.35
C PRO A 75 12.57 4.44 -0.57
N SER A 76 11.49 4.74 0.13
CA SER A 76 11.35 5.97 0.90
C SER A 76 12.05 5.86 2.25
N SER A 77 13.05 6.70 2.51
CA SER A 77 13.72 6.73 3.82
C SER A 77 12.74 7.03 4.96
N ALA A 78 11.83 7.98 4.76
CA ALA A 78 10.84 8.34 5.78
C ALA A 78 9.87 7.19 6.12
N MET A 79 9.51 6.38 5.13
CA MET A 79 8.69 5.18 5.37
C MET A 79 9.52 4.05 6.01
N ARG A 80 10.82 3.92 5.64
CA ARG A 80 11.71 2.96 6.31
C ARG A 80 11.94 3.30 7.77
N ASP A 81 12.15 4.59 8.10
CA ASP A 81 12.28 5.04 9.50
C ASP A 81 11.05 4.61 10.32
N LEU A 82 9.86 4.73 9.74
CA LEU A 82 8.63 4.27 10.37
C LEU A 82 8.56 2.74 10.46
N LEU A 83 8.95 2.03 9.40
CA LEU A 83 9.02 0.57 9.37
C LEU A 83 9.98 0.03 10.45
N GLU A 84 11.17 0.63 10.58
CA GLU A 84 12.17 0.25 11.58
C GLU A 84 11.68 0.49 13.00
N GLN A 85 11.04 1.64 13.26
CA GLN A 85 10.44 1.94 14.56
C GLN A 85 9.39 0.91 14.95
N GLU A 86 8.54 0.53 14.01
CA GLU A 86 7.49 -0.45 14.23
C GLU A 86 8.03 -1.90 14.30
N ALA A 87 9.09 -2.21 13.57
CA ALA A 87 9.75 -3.51 13.56
C ALA A 87 10.61 -3.77 14.82
N ALA A 88 11.21 -2.74 15.41
CA ALA A 88 12.10 -2.84 16.57
C ALA A 88 11.48 -3.55 17.78
N TYR A 89 10.15 -3.59 17.84
CA TYR A 89 9.45 -4.19 18.95
C TYR A 89 9.10 -5.68 18.78
N GLN A 90 9.17 -6.26 17.56
CA GLN A 90 8.58 -7.59 17.33
C GLN A 90 9.13 -8.45 16.16
N CYS A 91 10.17 -8.04 15.41
CA CYS A 91 10.43 -8.65 14.10
C CYS A 91 11.87 -9.17 13.89
N ASP A 92 12.29 -10.18 14.62
CA ASP A 92 13.37 -11.06 14.15
C ASP A 92 12.86 -11.80 12.88
N GLY A 93 13.52 -11.62 11.73
CA GLY A 93 13.13 -12.27 10.46
C GLY A 93 12.65 -11.32 9.35
N MET A 94 12.70 -10.00 9.57
CA MET A 94 12.47 -9.02 8.51
C MET A 94 13.79 -8.45 8.01
N HIS A 95 14.00 -8.53 6.69
CA HIS A 95 15.07 -7.83 6.01
C HIS A 95 14.51 -6.61 5.29
N ILE A 96 15.04 -5.42 5.58
CA ILE A 96 14.63 -4.16 4.92
C ILE A 96 15.59 -3.88 3.78
N ASP A 97 15.07 -3.71 2.56
CA ASP A 97 15.81 -3.37 1.35
C ASP A 97 15.38 -1.97 0.87
N GLU A 98 16.34 -1.06 0.76
CA GLU A 98 16.09 0.34 0.40
C GLU A 98 15.98 0.60 -1.10
N ARG A 99 16.25 -0.40 -1.93
CA ARG A 99 16.25 -0.24 -3.38
C ARG A 99 14.85 -0.02 -3.93
N SER A 100 14.75 0.71 -5.03
CA SER A 100 13.50 0.80 -5.79
C SER A 100 13.24 -0.51 -6.55
N TRP A 101 11.97 -0.76 -6.90
CA TRP A 101 11.60 -1.94 -7.68
C TRP A 101 12.37 -2.04 -9.00
N GLU A 102 12.66 -0.92 -9.62
CA GLU A 102 13.43 -0.85 -10.88
C GLU A 102 14.86 -1.34 -10.70
N ALA A 103 15.46 -1.04 -9.56
CA ALA A 103 16.85 -1.43 -9.25
C ALA A 103 17.03 -2.91 -8.94
N ILE A 104 15.96 -3.64 -8.61
CA ILE A 104 16.02 -5.08 -8.37
C ILE A 104 16.15 -5.82 -9.70
N ARG A 105 17.16 -6.65 -9.85
CA ARG A 105 17.33 -7.52 -11.02
C ARG A 105 16.47 -8.78 -10.88
N CYS A 106 15.98 -9.31 -12.01
CA CYS A 106 15.12 -10.50 -12.00
C CYS A 106 15.77 -11.70 -11.30
N GLU A 107 17.08 -11.86 -11.46
CA GLU A 107 17.85 -12.97 -10.85
C GLU A 107 17.81 -12.90 -9.30
N ALA A 108 17.75 -11.70 -8.74
CA ALA A 108 17.64 -11.50 -7.30
C ALA A 108 16.24 -11.83 -6.74
N LEU A 109 15.25 -12.01 -7.62
CA LEU A 109 13.88 -12.36 -7.24
C LEU A 109 13.65 -13.88 -7.20
N CYS A 110 14.63 -14.67 -7.62
CA CYS A 110 14.52 -16.13 -7.60
C CYS A 110 14.39 -16.66 -6.16
N GLY A 111 13.48 -17.61 -5.97
CA GLY A 111 13.33 -18.34 -4.70
C GLY A 111 12.41 -17.67 -3.68
N TYR A 112 11.71 -16.58 -4.01
CA TYR A 112 10.57 -16.14 -3.23
C TYR A 112 9.38 -17.06 -3.47
N ASP A 113 8.69 -17.43 -2.38
CA ASP A 113 7.47 -18.23 -2.43
C ASP A 113 6.24 -17.35 -2.71
N LEU A 114 6.24 -16.16 -2.12
CA LEU A 114 5.20 -15.15 -2.26
C LEU A 114 5.84 -13.80 -2.59
N ILE A 115 5.35 -13.16 -3.64
CA ILE A 115 5.61 -11.73 -3.88
C ILE A 115 4.28 -11.00 -3.74
N LEU A 116 4.28 -9.98 -2.88
CA LEU A 116 3.11 -9.14 -2.66
C LEU A 116 3.42 -7.67 -2.95
N ALA A 117 2.40 -6.93 -3.33
CA ALA A 117 2.45 -5.49 -3.52
C ALA A 117 1.09 -4.90 -3.16
N CYS A 118 1.07 -3.91 -2.27
CA CYS A 118 -0.15 -3.21 -1.88
C CYS A 118 -0.02 -1.73 -2.20
N ASN A 119 -0.84 -1.25 -3.12
CA ASN A 119 -0.88 0.14 -3.56
C ASN A 119 0.49 0.71 -3.99
N SER A 120 1.40 -0.13 -4.48
CA SER A 120 2.78 0.25 -4.78
C SER A 120 3.15 0.12 -6.27
N LEU A 121 2.60 -0.86 -7.02
CA LEU A 121 3.03 -1.10 -8.41
C LEU A 121 2.73 0.06 -9.35
N HIS A 122 1.66 0.81 -9.13
CA HIS A 122 1.33 2.00 -9.93
C HIS A 122 2.24 3.20 -9.66
N LEU A 123 3.03 3.15 -8.56
CA LEU A 123 4.01 4.17 -8.19
C LEU A 123 5.38 3.92 -8.82
N THR A 124 5.60 2.73 -9.39
CA THR A 124 6.85 2.39 -10.06
C THR A 124 7.03 3.21 -11.35
N GLN A 125 8.28 3.54 -11.68
CA GLN A 125 8.59 4.31 -12.89
C GLN A 125 8.22 3.56 -14.17
N ILE A 126 8.25 2.22 -14.13
CA ILE A 126 7.89 1.37 -15.27
C ILE A 126 6.38 1.19 -15.42
N GLY A 127 5.59 1.61 -14.43
CA GLY A 127 4.14 1.48 -14.41
C GLY A 127 3.62 0.10 -13.99
N PHE A 128 2.32 0.02 -13.74
CA PHE A 128 1.67 -1.14 -13.12
C PHE A 128 1.87 -2.45 -13.88
N LEU A 129 1.54 -2.50 -15.18
CA LEU A 129 1.59 -3.74 -15.95
C LEU A 129 3.01 -4.27 -16.17
N PRO A 130 4.02 -3.46 -16.55
CA PRO A 130 5.40 -3.92 -16.61
C PRO A 130 5.96 -4.35 -15.25
N ALA A 131 5.60 -3.65 -14.16
CA ALA A 131 5.99 -4.04 -12.82
C ALA A 131 5.41 -5.41 -12.43
N LEU A 132 4.15 -5.67 -12.74
CA LEU A 132 3.48 -6.95 -12.53
C LEU A 132 4.09 -8.06 -13.41
N ALA A 133 4.42 -7.77 -14.68
CA ALA A 133 5.06 -8.72 -15.57
C ALA A 133 6.44 -9.17 -15.04
N LYS A 134 7.22 -8.25 -14.47
CA LYS A 134 8.49 -8.55 -13.80
C LYS A 134 8.31 -9.49 -12.61
N ILE A 135 7.23 -9.34 -11.83
CA ILE A 135 6.87 -10.27 -10.74
C ILE A 135 6.63 -11.68 -11.31
N PHE A 136 5.82 -11.82 -12.35
CA PHE A 136 5.55 -13.12 -12.96
C PHE A 136 6.82 -13.77 -13.55
N ALA A 137 7.71 -12.96 -14.12
CA ALA A 137 8.98 -13.45 -14.68
C ALA A 137 9.95 -14.01 -13.63
N SER A 138 9.79 -13.67 -12.36
CA SER A 138 10.61 -14.22 -11.26
C SER A 138 10.09 -15.53 -10.67
N GLU A 139 8.97 -16.02 -11.18
CA GLU A 139 8.40 -17.33 -10.91
C GLU A 139 8.11 -17.68 -9.44
N PRO A 140 7.52 -16.78 -8.62
CA PRO A 140 7.12 -17.14 -7.26
C PRO A 140 5.94 -18.13 -7.26
N LYS A 141 5.75 -18.89 -6.18
CA LYS A 141 4.59 -19.82 -6.07
C LYS A 141 3.27 -19.09 -6.05
N ARG A 142 3.28 -17.85 -5.51
CA ARG A 142 2.11 -16.98 -5.39
C ARG A 142 2.48 -15.53 -5.68
N VAL A 143 1.54 -14.82 -6.29
CA VAL A 143 1.58 -13.36 -6.44
C VAL A 143 0.30 -12.80 -5.83
N VAL A 144 0.43 -11.81 -4.96
CA VAL A 144 -0.72 -11.06 -4.42
C VAL A 144 -0.52 -9.59 -4.72
N VAL A 145 -1.52 -9.00 -5.36
CA VAL A 145 -1.55 -7.56 -5.63
C VAL A 145 -2.82 -6.98 -5.06
N VAL A 146 -2.66 -5.93 -4.29
CA VAL A 146 -3.74 -5.07 -3.84
C VAL A 146 -3.59 -3.73 -4.54
N THR A 147 -4.66 -3.21 -5.10
CA THR A 147 -4.65 -1.91 -5.75
C THR A 147 -5.99 -1.20 -5.58
N GLU A 148 -5.92 0.09 -5.31
CA GLU A 148 -7.10 0.94 -5.42
C GLU A 148 -7.38 1.23 -6.90
N PHE A 149 -8.65 1.25 -7.25
CA PHE A 149 -9.09 1.65 -8.58
C PHE A 149 -9.37 3.15 -8.61
N PHE A 150 -8.40 3.91 -9.07
CA PHE A 150 -8.54 5.36 -9.25
C PHE A 150 -9.09 5.75 -10.62
N SER A 151 -8.97 4.82 -11.59
CA SER A 151 -9.51 4.96 -12.94
C SER A 151 -9.89 3.58 -13.50
N SER A 152 -10.75 3.58 -14.51
CA SER A 152 -11.15 2.37 -15.24
C SER A 152 -10.05 1.72 -16.10
N GLU A 153 -8.82 2.24 -16.05
CA GLU A 153 -7.75 1.86 -16.97
C GLU A 153 -6.86 0.71 -16.47
N ILE A 154 -6.91 0.37 -15.19
CA ILE A 154 -6.11 -0.75 -14.68
C ILE A 154 -6.73 -2.06 -15.14
N ARG A 155 -6.07 -2.73 -16.08
CA ARG A 155 -6.45 -4.06 -16.55
C ARG A 155 -5.69 -5.12 -15.77
N ILE A 156 -6.41 -5.94 -15.03
CA ILE A 156 -5.85 -7.03 -14.24
C ILE A 156 -5.88 -8.31 -15.07
N PRO A 157 -4.72 -8.93 -15.39
CA PRO A 157 -4.70 -10.14 -16.21
C PRO A 157 -5.20 -11.35 -15.43
N VAL A 158 -6.17 -12.09 -15.97
CA VAL A 158 -6.65 -13.35 -15.38
C VAL A 158 -5.60 -14.46 -15.53
N ARG A 159 -4.81 -14.39 -16.61
CA ARG A 159 -3.67 -15.31 -16.89
C ARG A 159 -2.46 -14.52 -17.36
N SER A 160 -1.27 -14.97 -16.98
CA SER A 160 0.01 -14.43 -17.44
C SER A 160 1.06 -15.55 -17.40
N GLY A 161 1.53 -15.99 -18.58
CA GLY A 161 2.45 -17.12 -18.66
C GLY A 161 1.89 -18.34 -17.92
N ASN A 162 2.67 -18.86 -16.97
CA ASN A 162 2.34 -20.01 -16.13
C ASN A 162 1.44 -19.66 -14.94
N TYR A 163 0.86 -18.44 -14.87
CA TYR A 163 0.03 -18.00 -13.76
C TYR A 163 -1.44 -17.92 -14.15
N ARG A 164 -2.28 -18.34 -13.23
CA ARG A 164 -3.72 -18.15 -13.29
C ARG A 164 -4.20 -17.48 -12.01
N MET A 165 -5.12 -16.54 -12.14
CA MET A 165 -5.82 -15.95 -11.01
C MET A 165 -6.60 -17.03 -10.26
N ALA A 166 -6.23 -17.22 -9.00
CA ALA A 166 -6.84 -18.18 -8.09
C ALA A 166 -7.89 -17.54 -7.19
N TYR A 167 -7.76 -16.23 -6.97
CA TYR A 167 -8.70 -15.46 -6.15
C TYR A 167 -8.71 -14.00 -6.61
N ALA A 168 -9.89 -13.41 -6.59
CA ALA A 168 -10.10 -11.97 -6.79
C ALA A 168 -11.23 -11.49 -5.88
N ARG A 169 -11.06 -10.34 -5.25
CA ARG A 169 -12.08 -9.62 -4.50
C ARG A 169 -11.96 -8.14 -4.83
N ILE A 170 -13.09 -7.51 -5.10
CA ILE A 170 -13.19 -6.07 -5.27
C ILE A 170 -14.25 -5.61 -4.29
N GLU A 171 -13.90 -4.67 -3.44
CA GLU A 171 -14.80 -4.16 -2.40
C GLU A 171 -14.56 -2.68 -2.18
N GLU A 172 -15.58 -1.99 -1.70
CA GLU A 172 -15.46 -0.65 -1.17
C GLU A 172 -15.01 -0.75 0.28
N VAL A 173 -13.90 -0.07 0.60
CA VAL A 173 -13.27 -0.08 1.91
C VAL A 173 -13.28 1.34 2.47
N GLU A 174 -13.65 1.49 3.74
CA GLU A 174 -13.58 2.79 4.42
C GLU A 174 -12.13 3.29 4.49
N SER A 175 -11.93 4.53 4.07
CA SER A 175 -10.63 5.22 4.00
C SER A 175 -10.71 6.62 4.63
N SER A 176 -11.62 6.80 5.60
CA SER A 176 -11.88 8.08 6.23
C SER A 176 -10.69 8.58 7.06
N TYR A 177 -10.57 9.90 7.15
CA TYR A 177 -9.55 10.56 7.97
C TYR A 177 -10.18 11.21 9.20
N GLY A 178 -9.57 10.97 10.37
CA GLY A 178 -9.91 11.66 11.63
C GLY A 178 -8.92 12.79 11.92
N TYR A 179 -9.41 13.97 12.30
CA TYR A 179 -8.62 15.15 12.62
C TYR A 179 -8.99 15.70 13.99
N HIS A 180 -8.04 16.27 14.73
CA HIS A 180 -8.31 16.96 16.00
C HIS A 180 -8.96 18.32 15.77
N SER A 181 -8.70 18.96 14.63
CA SER A 181 -9.31 20.24 14.26
C SER A 181 -9.67 20.29 12.77
N ARG A 182 -10.55 21.27 12.43
CA ARG A 182 -10.89 21.52 11.01
C ARG A 182 -9.73 22.14 10.23
N ASP A 183 -8.80 22.80 10.91
CA ASP A 183 -7.62 23.40 10.28
C ASP A 183 -6.60 22.32 9.92
N GLU A 184 -6.48 21.28 10.73
CA GLU A 184 -5.66 20.11 10.43
C GLU A 184 -6.04 19.43 9.10
N ALA A 185 -7.34 19.34 8.78
CA ALA A 185 -7.78 18.84 7.48
C ALA A 185 -7.33 19.74 6.31
N VAL A 186 -7.23 21.05 6.53
CA VAL A 186 -6.70 22.01 5.55
C VAL A 186 -5.18 21.84 5.38
N GLU A 187 -4.46 21.60 6.46
CA GLU A 187 -3.03 21.32 6.43
C GLU A 187 -2.74 19.99 5.71
N HIS A 188 -3.50 18.95 6.02
CA HIS A 188 -3.40 17.67 5.32
C HIS A 188 -3.65 17.84 3.81
N TRP A 189 -4.68 18.58 3.43
CA TRP A 189 -4.94 18.88 2.03
C TRP A 189 -3.75 19.59 1.37
N SER A 190 -3.11 20.54 2.07
CA SER A 190 -1.92 21.25 1.59
C SER A 190 -0.73 20.31 1.40
N ALA A 191 -0.50 19.41 2.36
CA ALA A 191 0.56 18.40 2.29
C ALA A 191 0.35 17.46 1.09
N ASN A 192 -0.87 17.01 0.88
CA ASN A 192 -1.21 16.09 -0.20
C ASN A 192 -1.10 16.75 -1.58
N THR A 193 -1.55 17.99 -1.74
CA THR A 193 -1.56 18.69 -3.02
C THR A 193 -0.27 19.45 -3.32
N GLY A 194 0.56 19.72 -2.30
CA GLY A 194 1.78 20.51 -2.39
C GLY A 194 1.53 22.02 -2.63
N ARG A 195 0.34 22.52 -2.33
CA ARG A 195 -0.04 23.94 -2.43
C ARG A 195 -0.97 24.35 -1.28
N HIS A 196 -1.06 25.63 -1.01
CA HIS A 196 -2.02 26.15 -0.04
C HIS A 196 -3.40 26.35 -0.69
N PRO A 197 -4.51 25.93 -0.03
CA PRO A 197 -5.84 26.16 -0.55
C PRO A 197 -6.26 27.63 -0.43
N GLY A 198 -7.00 28.11 -1.43
CA GLY A 198 -7.66 29.41 -1.38
C GLY A 198 -8.84 29.46 -0.38
N LEU A 199 -9.44 30.62 -0.20
CA LEU A 199 -10.54 30.79 0.77
C LEU A 199 -11.73 29.85 0.50
N TRP A 200 -12.13 29.69 -0.75
CA TRP A 200 -13.23 28.82 -1.15
C TRP A 200 -12.91 27.34 -0.94
N GLU A 201 -11.70 26.91 -1.29
CA GLU A 201 -11.24 25.53 -1.08
C GLU A 201 -11.19 25.20 0.44
N LYS A 202 -10.70 26.13 1.27
CA LYS A 202 -10.72 25.97 2.73
C LYS A 202 -12.15 25.81 3.27
N ALA A 203 -13.07 26.61 2.78
CA ALA A 203 -14.48 26.51 3.17
C ALA A 203 -15.08 25.18 2.74
N GLU A 204 -14.79 24.73 1.53
CA GLU A 204 -15.23 23.44 1.00
C GLU A 204 -14.67 22.26 1.81
N ILE A 205 -13.35 22.23 2.07
CA ILE A 205 -12.72 21.20 2.91
C ILE A 205 -13.42 21.14 4.27
N LYS A 206 -13.58 22.29 4.93
CA LYS A 206 -14.19 22.37 6.24
C LYS A 206 -15.68 21.98 6.25
N SER A 207 -16.39 22.18 5.14
CA SER A 207 -17.81 21.83 5.02
C SER A 207 -18.04 20.31 4.92
N LYS A 208 -17.06 19.55 4.43
CA LYS A 208 -17.11 18.10 4.31
C LYS A 208 -16.85 17.36 5.64
N LEU A 209 -16.40 18.08 6.66
CA LEU A 209 -16.05 17.49 7.95
C LEU A 209 -17.26 17.31 8.86
N VAL A 210 -17.40 16.13 9.40
CA VAL A 210 -18.43 15.76 10.37
C VAL A 210 -17.80 15.50 11.73
N ARG A 211 -18.32 16.12 12.78
CA ARG A 211 -17.83 15.89 14.15
C ARG A 211 -18.39 14.57 14.69
N ARG A 212 -17.52 13.69 15.17
CA ARG A 212 -17.86 12.45 15.87
C ARG A 212 -16.94 12.32 17.10
N GLY A 213 -17.51 12.44 18.29
CA GLY A 213 -16.74 12.51 19.53
C GLY A 213 -15.82 13.73 19.55
N ASP A 214 -14.54 13.48 19.82
CA ASP A 214 -13.53 14.53 19.92
C ASP A 214 -12.82 14.84 18.59
N HIS A 215 -13.21 14.14 17.50
CA HIS A 215 -12.56 14.29 16.19
C HIS A 215 -13.50 14.83 15.11
N TRP A 216 -12.88 15.46 14.13
CA TRP A 216 -13.50 15.85 12.87
C TRP A 216 -13.16 14.81 11.80
N TRP A 217 -14.18 14.24 11.18
CA TRP A 217 -14.02 13.16 10.21
C TRP A 217 -14.31 13.64 8.80
N MET A 218 -13.40 13.36 7.89
CA MET A 218 -13.64 13.42 6.46
C MET A 218 -13.94 12.00 5.99
N ALA A 219 -15.21 11.74 5.67
CA ALA A 219 -15.63 10.47 5.14
C ALA A 219 -15.02 10.26 3.77
N ASP A 220 -14.37 9.13 3.58
CA ASP A 220 -13.84 8.67 2.29
C ASP A 220 -13.94 7.16 2.20
N SER A 221 -14.01 6.65 0.97
CA SER A 221 -13.94 5.23 0.69
C SER A 221 -13.09 4.98 -0.56
N ALA A 222 -12.46 3.84 -0.59
CA ALA A 222 -11.66 3.41 -1.73
C ALA A 222 -12.23 2.11 -2.31
N LEU A 223 -12.34 2.03 -3.64
CA LEU A 223 -12.61 0.77 -4.33
C LEU A 223 -11.30 -0.01 -4.43
N VAL A 224 -11.19 -1.09 -3.67
CA VAL A 224 -9.96 -1.87 -3.53
C VAL A 224 -10.12 -3.24 -4.17
N GLY A 225 -9.19 -3.60 -5.06
CA GLY A 225 -9.07 -4.94 -5.60
C GLY A 225 -7.92 -5.70 -4.96
N LEU A 226 -8.19 -6.92 -4.51
CA LEU A 226 -7.18 -7.88 -4.08
C LEU A 226 -7.19 -9.06 -5.05
N PHE A 227 -6.04 -9.33 -5.65
CA PHE A 227 -5.85 -10.35 -6.68
C PHE A 227 -4.73 -11.29 -6.27
N CYS A 228 -4.99 -12.59 -6.37
CA CYS A 228 -4.00 -13.62 -6.09
C CYS A 228 -3.85 -14.54 -7.30
N TRP A 229 -2.63 -14.71 -7.77
CA TRP A 229 -2.27 -15.68 -8.80
C TRP A 229 -1.47 -16.84 -8.22
N LYS A 230 -1.66 -17.98 -8.83
CA LYS A 230 -0.96 -19.22 -8.52
C LYS A 230 -0.24 -19.69 -9.78
N ALA A 231 1.02 -20.12 -9.64
CA ALA A 231 1.72 -20.84 -10.69
C ALA A 231 1.02 -22.19 -10.99
N PHE A 232 0.96 -22.55 -12.26
CA PHE A 232 0.60 -23.91 -12.68
C PHE A 232 1.87 -24.74 -12.71
N GLN A 233 1.78 -25.93 -12.18
CA GLN A 233 2.71 -27.01 -12.45
C GLN A 233 2.36 -27.66 -13.78
#